data_624d79d5ed2510fca2f4dfb8b352fb9a
#
_entry.id   624d79d5ed2510fca2f4dfb8b352fb9a
#
_cell.length_a   1.000
_cell.length_b   1.000
_cell.length_c   1.000
_cell.angle_alpha   90.00
_cell.angle_beta   90.00
_cell.angle_gamma   90.00
#
_symmetry.space_group_name_H-M   'P 1'
#
loop_
_entity.id
_entity.type
_entity.pdbx_description
1 polymer ?
#
loop_
_entity_poly.entity_id
_entity_poly.type
_entity_poly.pdbx_seq_one_letter_code
_entity_poly.pdbx_strand_id
1 'polypeptide(L)'
;MLKNINPTQTQAWKALTAHFESAQDMDMKELFAQDAKRFESFSTRFGSDILVDYSKNLIDAETMQHLFALANETEVKSAIEAMFGGDAINKTEGRSVLHTALRNRSDNPVMVDGKDVMPAVNAVLAKMELFTHRIVSGDWKGYTGKEITDVVNIGIGGSDLGPYMVTEALTPYKTRLNMHFVSNVDGTHIVETLKPLNPETTLFLVASKTFTTQETMTNAHSARDWFLAEAGDDAHVAKHFAALSTNATSVAEFGIDTDNMFEFWDWVGGRYSLWSAIGLSISLSIGFDNFAELLDGAHEMDNHFASTEFESNIPVILALIGVWYNNFHGAESEAILPYDQYMHRFAAYFQQGNMESNGKFVDREGNPVEYQTGPIIWGEPGTNGQHAFYQLIHQGTKLIPSDFIAPAISHNPASDHHQKLMSNFFAQTEALAFGKTKETVEAEFLAAGKTAEEVAELVPFKVFEGNRPTNSILVKQINPRSLGNLIAMYEHKIFVQGVIWNIFSFDQWGVELGKQLANQILPELADDAQVTSHDSSTNGLINAFKALKA
;
A
#
# COMPACT_ATOMS: atom_id res chain seq x y z
N MET A 1 -9.90 11.08 -21.37
CA MET A 1 -8.41 11.06 -21.27
C MET A 1 -7.96 12.15 -20.32
N LEU A 2 -6.97 11.91 -19.44
CA LEU A 2 -6.47 12.91 -18.49
C LEU A 2 -5.91 14.13 -19.22
N LYS A 3 -6.24 15.34 -18.74
CA LYS A 3 -5.69 16.57 -19.28
C LYS A 3 -4.23 16.76 -18.84
N ASN A 4 -3.43 17.38 -19.68
CA ASN A 4 -2.08 17.79 -19.33
C ASN A 4 -2.13 19.22 -18.77
N ILE A 5 -1.96 19.35 -17.46
CA ILE A 5 -1.98 20.64 -16.76
C ILE A 5 -0.78 20.68 -15.83
N ASN A 6 0.21 21.52 -16.17
CA ASN A 6 1.33 21.75 -15.27
C ASN A 6 0.82 22.51 -14.02
N PRO A 7 0.89 21.92 -12.81
CA PRO A 7 0.34 22.52 -11.61
C PRO A 7 0.96 23.89 -11.29
N THR A 8 2.26 24.09 -11.56
CA THR A 8 2.97 25.33 -11.27
C THR A 8 2.48 26.54 -12.11
N GLN A 9 1.77 26.26 -13.20
CA GLN A 9 1.19 27.31 -14.06
C GLN A 9 -0.20 27.72 -13.63
N THR A 10 -0.86 26.97 -12.74
CA THR A 10 -2.20 27.29 -12.22
C THR A 10 -2.18 28.52 -11.32
N GLN A 11 -3.32 29.20 -11.22
CA GLN A 11 -3.44 30.34 -10.29
C GLN A 11 -3.41 29.86 -8.83
N ALA A 12 -4.02 28.70 -8.57
CA ALA A 12 -4.05 28.10 -7.24
C ALA A 12 -2.64 27.75 -6.72
N TRP A 13 -1.77 27.19 -7.56
CA TRP A 13 -0.38 26.93 -7.15
C TRP A 13 0.38 28.21 -6.82
N LYS A 14 0.24 29.24 -7.65
CA LYS A 14 0.87 30.55 -7.40
C LYS A 14 0.33 31.19 -6.11
N ALA A 15 -0.98 31.06 -5.84
CA ALA A 15 -1.58 31.53 -4.61
C ALA A 15 -1.06 30.74 -3.39
N LEU A 16 -0.95 29.40 -3.49
CA LEU A 16 -0.33 28.57 -2.45
C LEU A 16 1.13 28.96 -2.19
N THR A 17 1.91 29.24 -3.24
CA THR A 17 3.30 29.69 -3.11
C THR A 17 3.38 31.01 -2.36
N ALA A 18 2.52 31.97 -2.69
CA ALA A 18 2.47 33.27 -2.00
C ALA A 18 1.93 33.11 -0.56
N HIS A 19 0.91 32.27 -0.35
CA HIS A 19 0.37 31.98 0.97
C HIS A 19 1.42 31.31 1.87
N PHE A 20 2.24 30.41 1.32
CA PHE A 20 3.29 29.70 2.07
C PHE A 20 4.33 30.67 2.69
N GLU A 21 4.61 31.81 2.07
CA GLU A 21 5.53 32.81 2.64
C GLU A 21 5.10 33.26 4.06
N SER A 22 3.79 33.26 4.34
CA SER A 22 3.25 33.56 5.67
C SER A 22 2.88 32.30 6.47
N ALA A 23 2.48 31.25 5.80
CA ALA A 23 2.02 30.01 6.41
C ALA A 23 3.16 29.11 6.94
N GLN A 24 4.39 29.28 6.45
CA GLN A 24 5.56 28.50 6.92
C GLN A 24 5.87 28.69 8.41
N ASP A 25 5.47 29.85 8.97
CA ASP A 25 5.70 30.21 10.37
C ASP A 25 4.49 29.87 11.27
N MET A 26 3.48 29.15 10.77
CA MET A 26 2.33 28.71 11.56
C MET A 26 2.77 27.91 12.78
N ASP A 27 2.15 28.19 13.94
CA ASP A 27 2.30 27.41 15.17
C ASP A 27 1.00 26.70 15.53
N MET A 28 1.04 25.37 15.69
CA MET A 28 -0.16 24.59 16.01
C MET A 28 -0.79 24.98 17.34
N LYS A 29 0.00 25.40 18.35
CA LYS A 29 -0.55 25.89 19.63
C LYS A 29 -1.39 27.12 19.40
N GLU A 30 -0.90 28.06 18.59
CA GLU A 30 -1.62 29.28 18.25
C GLU A 30 -2.88 28.98 17.44
N LEU A 31 -2.80 28.10 16.45
CA LEU A 31 -3.95 27.67 15.64
C LEU A 31 -5.07 27.08 16.52
N PHE A 32 -4.73 26.22 17.49
CA PHE A 32 -5.71 25.67 18.43
C PHE A 32 -6.19 26.70 19.49
N ALA A 33 -5.35 27.64 19.86
CA ALA A 33 -5.75 28.70 20.79
C ALA A 33 -6.73 29.70 20.12
N GLN A 34 -6.58 29.94 18.82
CA GLN A 34 -7.42 30.86 18.05
C GLN A 34 -8.77 30.24 17.67
N ASP A 35 -8.82 28.92 17.48
CA ASP A 35 -10.02 28.18 17.07
C ASP A 35 -10.29 27.00 18.02
N ALA A 36 -11.15 27.22 19.01
CA ALA A 36 -11.60 26.17 19.93
C ALA A 36 -12.40 25.05 19.27
N LYS A 37 -12.86 25.25 18.04
CA LYS A 37 -13.60 24.28 17.23
C LYS A 37 -12.74 23.66 16.12
N ARG A 38 -11.42 23.84 16.18
CA ARG A 38 -10.52 23.38 15.12
C ARG A 38 -10.68 21.89 14.80
N PHE A 39 -10.90 21.04 15.79
CA PHE A 39 -11.22 19.64 15.56
C PHE A 39 -12.50 19.47 14.72
N GLU A 40 -13.56 20.23 15.01
CA GLU A 40 -14.81 20.17 14.24
C GLU A 40 -14.61 20.68 12.81
N SER A 41 -13.79 21.72 12.63
CA SER A 41 -13.51 22.37 11.35
C SER A 41 -12.60 21.51 10.44
N PHE A 42 -11.70 20.71 11.03
CA PHE A 42 -10.68 19.92 10.33
C PHE A 42 -10.76 18.43 10.69
N SER A 43 -11.98 17.91 10.77
CA SER A 43 -12.24 16.47 10.84
C SER A 43 -13.43 16.11 9.97
N THR A 44 -13.45 14.86 9.50
CA THR A 44 -14.55 14.34 8.70
C THR A 44 -14.82 12.88 9.05
N ARG A 45 -16.02 12.40 8.73
CA ARG A 45 -16.42 11.02 8.99
C ARG A 45 -16.80 10.30 7.71
N PHE A 46 -16.45 9.04 7.65
CA PHE A 46 -16.99 8.12 6.67
C PHE A 46 -17.94 7.15 7.38
N GLY A 47 -19.24 7.33 7.14
CA GLY A 47 -20.27 6.63 7.88
C GLY A 47 -20.15 6.83 9.40
N SER A 48 -20.43 5.78 10.16
CA SER A 48 -20.29 5.75 11.63
C SER A 48 -18.92 5.20 12.09
N ASP A 49 -18.15 4.61 11.19
CA ASP A 49 -17.10 3.68 11.55
C ASP A 49 -15.68 4.22 11.33
N ILE A 50 -15.50 5.30 10.58
CA ILE A 50 -14.22 5.94 10.36
C ILE A 50 -14.32 7.44 10.65
N LEU A 51 -13.40 7.95 11.46
CA LEU A 51 -13.17 9.38 11.70
C LEU A 51 -11.76 9.72 11.24
N VAL A 52 -11.64 10.75 10.43
CA VAL A 52 -10.36 11.32 10.01
C VAL A 52 -10.23 12.71 10.60
N ASP A 53 -9.30 12.89 11.52
CA ASP A 53 -8.91 14.16 12.11
C ASP A 53 -7.59 14.64 11.47
N TYR A 54 -7.66 15.74 10.74
CA TYR A 54 -6.51 16.41 10.14
C TYR A 54 -6.28 17.80 10.75
N SER A 55 -6.82 18.05 11.96
CA SER A 55 -6.69 19.32 12.66
C SER A 55 -5.26 19.61 13.14
N LYS A 56 -4.44 18.55 13.35
CA LYS A 56 -3.04 18.68 13.77
C LYS A 56 -2.10 18.80 12.55
N ASN A 57 -2.44 19.71 11.65
CA ASN A 57 -1.64 20.08 10.47
C ASN A 57 -1.38 21.59 10.45
N LEU A 58 -0.32 22.02 9.77
CA LEU A 58 0.03 23.42 9.53
C LEU A 58 -0.81 23.96 8.36
N ILE A 59 -2.10 24.06 8.60
CA ILE A 59 -3.12 24.51 7.65
C ILE A 59 -4.15 25.39 8.37
N ASP A 60 -4.75 26.28 7.63
CA ASP A 60 -5.94 27.04 8.01
C ASP A 60 -7.02 26.97 6.92
N ALA A 61 -8.08 27.72 7.05
CA ALA A 61 -9.16 27.75 6.08
C ALA A 61 -8.71 28.28 4.71
N GLU A 62 -7.79 29.25 4.69
CA GLU A 62 -7.24 29.83 3.45
C GLU A 62 -6.34 28.82 2.73
N THR A 63 -5.49 28.10 3.46
CA THR A 63 -4.69 26.99 2.92
C THR A 63 -5.58 25.97 2.22
N MET A 64 -6.64 25.50 2.90
CA MET A 64 -7.55 24.50 2.32
C MET A 64 -8.32 25.05 1.13
N GLN A 65 -8.74 26.31 1.16
CA GLN A 65 -9.40 26.95 0.00
C GLN A 65 -8.50 26.94 -1.23
N HIS A 66 -7.22 27.28 -1.09
CA HIS A 66 -6.27 27.26 -2.19
C HIS A 66 -5.97 25.82 -2.66
N LEU A 67 -5.90 24.85 -1.76
CA LEU A 67 -5.73 23.45 -2.10
C LEU A 67 -6.93 22.89 -2.88
N PHE A 68 -8.16 23.21 -2.49
CA PHE A 68 -9.35 22.83 -3.26
C PHE A 68 -9.40 23.54 -4.62
N ALA A 69 -8.97 24.80 -4.70
CA ALA A 69 -8.83 25.49 -5.98
C ALA A 69 -7.81 24.79 -6.88
N LEU A 70 -6.69 24.30 -6.34
CA LEU A 70 -5.69 23.52 -7.08
C LEU A 70 -6.29 22.23 -7.63
N ALA A 71 -7.06 21.47 -6.84
CA ALA A 71 -7.74 20.27 -7.31
C ALA A 71 -8.73 20.57 -8.46
N ASN A 72 -9.43 21.70 -8.39
CA ASN A 72 -10.34 22.14 -9.45
C ASN A 72 -9.58 22.56 -10.71
N GLU A 73 -8.52 23.36 -10.58
CA GLU A 73 -7.72 23.84 -11.74
C GLU A 73 -6.93 22.70 -12.41
N THR A 74 -6.55 21.66 -11.67
CA THR A 74 -5.91 20.45 -12.21
C THR A 74 -6.92 19.41 -12.70
N GLU A 75 -8.20 19.73 -12.67
CA GLU A 75 -9.31 18.91 -13.19
C GLU A 75 -9.41 17.52 -12.55
N VAL A 76 -9.22 17.43 -11.23
CA VAL A 76 -9.33 16.17 -10.47
C VAL A 76 -10.70 15.52 -10.68
N LYS A 77 -11.80 16.30 -10.73
CA LYS A 77 -13.15 15.76 -10.96
C LYS A 77 -13.28 15.05 -12.31
N SER A 78 -12.82 15.69 -13.38
CA SER A 78 -12.81 15.09 -14.73
C SER A 78 -11.92 13.84 -14.80
N ALA A 79 -10.82 13.81 -14.02
CA ALA A 79 -9.95 12.64 -13.95
C ALA A 79 -10.62 11.47 -13.21
N ILE A 80 -11.37 11.73 -12.15
CA ILE A 80 -12.21 10.73 -11.46
C ILE A 80 -13.23 10.15 -12.42
N GLU A 81 -13.98 11.00 -13.12
CA GLU A 81 -14.97 10.59 -14.12
C GLU A 81 -14.33 9.72 -15.24
N ALA A 82 -13.14 10.08 -15.72
CA ALA A 82 -12.41 9.34 -16.73
C ALA A 82 -11.97 7.94 -16.23
N MET A 83 -11.51 7.84 -14.99
CA MET A 83 -11.12 6.55 -14.38
C MET A 83 -12.32 5.62 -14.24
N PHE A 84 -13.40 6.08 -13.62
CA PHE A 84 -14.60 5.26 -13.43
C PHE A 84 -15.35 4.98 -14.73
N GLY A 85 -15.24 5.87 -15.72
CA GLY A 85 -15.81 5.72 -17.05
C GLY A 85 -15.07 4.74 -17.96
N GLY A 86 -13.92 4.22 -17.53
CA GLY A 86 -13.16 3.25 -18.31
C GLY A 86 -12.27 3.84 -19.39
N ASP A 87 -11.99 5.15 -19.34
CA ASP A 87 -11.04 5.78 -20.27
C ASP A 87 -9.64 5.15 -20.14
N ALA A 88 -8.90 5.08 -21.25
CA ALA A 88 -7.51 4.62 -21.26
C ALA A 88 -6.55 5.66 -20.61
N ILE A 89 -6.70 5.87 -19.30
CA ILE A 89 -5.92 6.85 -18.54
C ILE A 89 -4.47 6.43 -18.28
N ASN A 90 -4.13 5.15 -18.39
CA ASN A 90 -2.76 4.67 -18.47
C ASN A 90 -2.30 4.76 -19.93
N LYS A 91 -1.98 5.95 -20.39
CA LYS A 91 -1.69 6.27 -21.79
C LYS A 91 -0.42 5.57 -22.29
N THR A 92 0.62 5.47 -21.48
CA THR A 92 1.92 4.91 -21.88
C THR A 92 1.85 3.41 -22.19
N GLU A 93 0.87 2.70 -21.64
CA GLU A 93 0.58 1.30 -21.94
C GLU A 93 -0.73 1.11 -22.74
N GLY A 94 -1.47 2.19 -23.06
CA GLY A 94 -2.70 2.15 -23.84
C GLY A 94 -3.86 1.43 -23.14
N ARG A 95 -3.99 1.54 -21.80
CA ARG A 95 -4.95 0.77 -21.02
C ARG A 95 -5.87 1.64 -20.17
N SER A 96 -7.08 1.15 -19.95
CA SER A 96 -7.94 1.62 -18.86
C SER A 96 -7.34 1.23 -17.50
N VAL A 97 -7.83 1.85 -16.43
CA VAL A 97 -7.44 1.54 -15.05
C VAL A 97 -8.71 1.31 -14.24
N LEU A 98 -9.04 0.04 -14.04
CA LEU A 98 -10.35 -0.36 -13.54
C LEU A 98 -10.30 -1.34 -12.35
N HIS A 99 -9.34 -1.15 -11.45
CA HIS A 99 -9.37 -1.88 -10.17
C HIS A 99 -10.70 -1.61 -9.41
N THR A 100 -11.36 -0.49 -9.65
CA THR A 100 -12.69 -0.17 -9.12
C THR A 100 -13.78 -1.10 -9.67
N ALA A 101 -13.69 -1.58 -10.91
CA ALA A 101 -14.63 -2.56 -11.47
C ALA A 101 -14.57 -3.91 -10.76
N LEU A 102 -13.39 -4.32 -10.27
CA LEU A 102 -13.20 -5.58 -9.55
C LEU A 102 -13.99 -5.64 -8.24
N ARG A 103 -14.29 -4.50 -7.67
CA ARG A 103 -15.03 -4.32 -6.41
C ARG A 103 -16.35 -3.58 -6.60
N ASN A 104 -16.81 -3.42 -7.84
CA ASN A 104 -18.12 -2.86 -8.13
C ASN A 104 -19.22 -3.82 -7.66
N ARG A 105 -20.00 -3.38 -6.68
CA ARG A 105 -21.09 -4.15 -6.06
C ARG A 105 -22.45 -3.62 -6.49
N SER A 106 -22.48 -2.72 -7.47
CA SER A 106 -23.72 -2.25 -8.11
C SER A 106 -24.02 -3.08 -9.35
N ASP A 107 -25.25 -3.00 -9.82
CA ASP A 107 -25.67 -3.62 -11.09
C ASP A 107 -25.29 -2.75 -12.31
N ASN A 108 -24.54 -1.66 -12.10
CA ASN A 108 -24.15 -0.75 -13.19
C ASN A 108 -23.06 -1.39 -14.06
N PRO A 109 -23.16 -1.32 -15.38
CA PRO A 109 -22.11 -1.78 -16.28
C PRO A 109 -20.86 -0.88 -16.17
N VAL A 110 -19.69 -1.49 -16.37
CA VAL A 110 -18.42 -0.76 -16.54
C VAL A 110 -17.87 -1.06 -17.92
N MET A 111 -17.71 0.00 -18.72
CA MET A 111 -17.43 -0.14 -20.15
C MET A 111 -15.92 0.01 -20.44
N VAL A 112 -15.35 -0.92 -21.21
CA VAL A 112 -14.01 -0.84 -21.81
C VAL A 112 -14.16 -1.11 -23.31
N ASP A 113 -13.73 -0.19 -24.16
CA ASP A 113 -13.83 -0.31 -25.61
C ASP A 113 -15.23 -0.74 -26.11
N GLY A 114 -16.28 -0.20 -25.46
CA GLY A 114 -17.68 -0.49 -25.78
C GLY A 114 -18.20 -1.84 -25.31
N LYS A 115 -17.45 -2.57 -24.47
CA LYS A 115 -17.86 -3.85 -23.86
C LYS A 115 -18.01 -3.70 -22.35
N ASP A 116 -19.08 -4.25 -21.80
CA ASP A 116 -19.28 -4.37 -20.37
C ASP A 116 -18.34 -5.45 -19.80
N VAL A 117 -17.46 -5.08 -18.86
CA VAL A 117 -16.51 -6.01 -18.20
C VAL A 117 -17.11 -6.72 -17.01
N MET A 118 -18.24 -6.26 -16.45
CA MET A 118 -18.81 -6.79 -15.22
C MET A 118 -19.24 -8.26 -15.30
N PRO A 119 -19.83 -8.77 -16.42
CA PRO A 119 -20.15 -10.19 -16.52
C PRO A 119 -18.93 -11.11 -16.36
N ALA A 120 -17.77 -10.72 -16.92
CA ALA A 120 -16.53 -11.49 -16.77
C ALA A 120 -15.97 -11.39 -15.33
N VAL A 121 -15.99 -10.20 -14.74
CA VAL A 121 -15.57 -9.99 -13.33
C VAL A 121 -16.40 -10.87 -12.39
N ASN A 122 -17.72 -10.83 -12.52
CA ASN A 122 -18.63 -11.61 -11.69
C ASN A 122 -18.46 -13.13 -11.89
N ALA A 123 -18.17 -13.58 -13.11
CA ALA A 123 -17.89 -15.00 -13.39
C ALA A 123 -16.62 -15.48 -12.67
N VAL A 124 -15.55 -14.66 -12.65
CA VAL A 124 -14.32 -14.99 -11.90
C VAL A 124 -14.57 -14.99 -10.39
N LEU A 125 -15.31 -14.02 -9.86
CA LEU A 125 -15.67 -13.99 -8.44
C LEU A 125 -16.48 -15.23 -8.04
N ALA A 126 -17.48 -15.65 -8.84
CA ALA A 126 -18.25 -16.87 -8.58
C ALA A 126 -17.37 -18.13 -8.63
N LYS A 127 -16.39 -18.18 -9.55
CA LYS A 127 -15.41 -19.28 -9.61
C LYS A 127 -14.52 -19.30 -8.35
N MET A 128 -14.06 -18.14 -7.87
CA MET A 128 -13.28 -18.00 -6.64
C MET A 128 -14.10 -18.46 -5.43
N GLU A 129 -15.37 -18.07 -5.34
CA GLU A 129 -16.30 -18.49 -4.29
C GLU A 129 -16.42 -20.00 -4.22
N LEU A 130 -16.75 -20.64 -5.34
CA LEU A 130 -16.88 -22.09 -5.42
C LEU A 130 -15.59 -22.81 -5.03
N PHE A 131 -14.44 -22.35 -5.53
CA PHE A 131 -13.13 -22.93 -5.22
C PHE A 131 -12.81 -22.77 -3.74
N THR A 132 -13.00 -21.56 -3.18
CA THR A 132 -12.77 -21.28 -1.76
C THR A 132 -13.63 -22.18 -0.88
N HIS A 133 -14.92 -22.31 -1.16
CA HIS A 133 -15.82 -23.18 -0.39
C HIS A 133 -15.36 -24.64 -0.41
N ARG A 134 -14.96 -25.18 -1.58
CA ARG A 134 -14.48 -26.55 -1.70
C ARG A 134 -13.18 -26.83 -0.94
N ILE A 135 -12.27 -25.86 -0.91
CA ILE A 135 -11.00 -25.99 -0.17
C ILE A 135 -11.25 -25.86 1.33
N VAL A 136 -12.02 -24.84 1.75
CA VAL A 136 -12.28 -24.55 3.17
C VAL A 136 -13.15 -25.64 3.82
N SER A 137 -14.15 -26.18 3.11
CA SER A 137 -14.96 -27.31 3.61
C SER A 137 -14.18 -28.63 3.70
N GLY A 138 -13.06 -28.73 2.97
CA GLY A 138 -12.33 -29.97 2.81
C GLY A 138 -12.92 -30.92 1.75
N ASP A 139 -13.85 -30.49 0.92
CA ASP A 139 -14.39 -31.28 -0.22
C ASP A 139 -13.36 -31.44 -1.32
N TRP A 140 -12.46 -30.46 -1.49
CA TRP A 140 -11.29 -30.59 -2.33
C TRP A 140 -10.23 -31.44 -1.62
N LYS A 141 -9.79 -32.51 -2.27
CA LYS A 141 -8.81 -33.45 -1.73
C LYS A 141 -7.52 -33.42 -2.55
N GLY A 142 -6.39 -33.50 -1.85
CA GLY A 142 -5.11 -33.78 -2.45
C GLY A 142 -5.04 -35.16 -3.14
N TYR A 143 -3.90 -35.47 -3.76
CA TYR A 143 -3.73 -36.69 -4.54
C TYR A 143 -3.89 -37.98 -3.73
N THR A 144 -3.63 -37.95 -2.43
CA THR A 144 -3.84 -39.08 -1.51
C THR A 144 -5.24 -39.14 -0.89
N GLY A 145 -6.14 -38.20 -1.23
CA GLY A 145 -7.48 -38.08 -0.64
C GLY A 145 -7.53 -37.33 0.68
N LYS A 146 -6.40 -36.76 1.16
CA LYS A 146 -6.35 -35.90 2.35
C LYS A 146 -6.87 -34.49 2.02
N GLU A 147 -7.35 -33.79 3.05
CA GLU A 147 -7.74 -32.38 2.93
C GLU A 147 -6.52 -31.48 2.78
N ILE A 148 -6.67 -30.37 2.09
CA ILE A 148 -5.68 -29.29 2.06
C ILE A 148 -5.69 -28.59 3.41
N THR A 149 -4.53 -28.40 4.00
CA THR A 149 -4.30 -27.68 5.26
C THR A 149 -3.45 -26.44 5.10
N ASP A 150 -2.58 -26.44 4.09
CA ASP A 150 -1.62 -25.38 3.84
C ASP A 150 -1.75 -24.84 2.42
N VAL A 151 -1.70 -23.53 2.27
CA VAL A 151 -1.75 -22.84 0.97
C VAL A 151 -0.52 -21.95 0.84
N VAL A 152 0.24 -22.15 -0.23
CA VAL A 152 1.44 -21.35 -0.53
C VAL A 152 1.14 -20.44 -1.71
N ASN A 153 1.08 -19.14 -1.49
CA ASN A 153 0.99 -18.15 -2.55
C ASN A 153 2.38 -17.81 -3.07
N ILE A 154 2.66 -18.13 -4.32
CA ILE A 154 3.92 -17.83 -5.01
C ILE A 154 3.69 -16.66 -5.95
N GLY A 155 4.20 -15.49 -5.61
CA GLY A 155 4.02 -14.26 -6.38
C GLY A 155 4.95 -13.17 -5.89
N ILE A 156 5.18 -12.12 -6.65
CA ILE A 156 6.06 -11.00 -6.27
C ILE A 156 5.39 -9.66 -6.55
N GLY A 157 5.79 -8.61 -5.84
CA GLY A 157 5.24 -7.28 -5.98
C GLY A 157 3.74 -7.26 -5.66
N GLY A 158 2.90 -6.82 -6.60
CA GLY A 158 1.45 -6.75 -6.41
C GLY A 158 0.77 -8.10 -6.19
N SER A 159 1.38 -9.21 -6.66
CA SER A 159 0.89 -10.57 -6.43
C SER A 159 1.26 -11.14 -5.04
N ASP A 160 2.01 -10.40 -4.23
CA ASP A 160 2.42 -10.76 -2.88
C ASP A 160 1.98 -9.72 -1.84
N LEU A 161 2.39 -8.45 -2.01
CA LEU A 161 2.28 -7.42 -0.97
C LEU A 161 0.84 -7.17 -0.52
N GLY A 162 -0.11 -7.02 -1.45
CA GLY A 162 -1.52 -6.82 -1.13
C GLY A 162 -2.15 -8.03 -0.44
N PRO A 163 -2.09 -9.22 -1.06
CA PRO A 163 -2.58 -10.46 -0.43
C PRO A 163 -1.98 -10.74 0.94
N TYR A 164 -0.67 -10.60 1.10
CA TYR A 164 0.00 -10.81 2.38
C TYR A 164 -0.48 -9.80 3.42
N MET A 165 -0.50 -8.52 3.08
CA MET A 165 -0.96 -7.46 4.00
C MET A 165 -2.39 -7.70 4.50
N VAL A 166 -3.33 -8.02 3.59
CA VAL A 166 -4.74 -8.27 3.96
C VAL A 166 -4.87 -9.54 4.80
N THR A 167 -4.15 -10.60 4.45
CA THR A 167 -4.16 -11.86 5.23
C THR A 167 -3.68 -11.63 6.67
N GLU A 168 -2.61 -10.86 6.86
CA GLU A 168 -2.12 -10.50 8.19
C GLU A 168 -3.11 -9.61 8.93
N ALA A 169 -3.63 -8.56 8.28
CA ALA A 169 -4.56 -7.61 8.89
C ALA A 169 -5.88 -8.27 9.32
N LEU A 170 -6.32 -9.30 8.61
CA LEU A 170 -7.57 -10.02 8.86
C LEU A 170 -7.36 -11.40 9.50
N THR A 171 -6.22 -11.63 10.13
CA THR A 171 -5.95 -12.87 10.91
C THR A 171 -7.08 -13.26 11.89
N PRO A 172 -7.81 -12.34 12.54
CA PRO A 172 -8.96 -12.70 13.39
C PRO A 172 -10.10 -13.42 12.65
N TYR A 173 -10.15 -13.32 11.33
CA TYR A 173 -11.18 -13.91 10.46
C TYR A 173 -10.71 -15.18 9.74
N LYS A 174 -9.47 -15.65 10.03
CA LYS A 174 -8.88 -16.76 9.29
C LYS A 174 -9.71 -18.05 9.37
N THR A 175 -9.74 -18.77 8.26
CA THR A 175 -10.30 -20.12 8.15
C THR A 175 -9.38 -21.16 8.83
N ARG A 176 -9.62 -22.45 8.59
CA ARG A 176 -8.76 -23.53 9.07
C ARG A 176 -7.42 -23.65 8.34
N LEU A 177 -7.23 -22.91 7.24
CA LEU A 177 -6.05 -23.01 6.37
C LEU A 177 -4.88 -22.20 6.93
N ASN A 178 -3.68 -22.71 6.80
CA ASN A 178 -2.45 -21.99 7.05
C ASN A 178 -1.98 -21.36 5.73
N MET A 179 -1.77 -20.05 5.74
CA MET A 179 -1.31 -19.32 4.55
C MET A 179 0.18 -19.05 4.63
N HIS A 180 0.87 -19.27 3.53
CA HIS A 180 2.29 -19.02 3.35
C HIS A 180 2.49 -18.16 2.10
N PHE A 181 3.44 -17.24 2.14
CA PHE A 181 3.74 -16.34 1.02
C PHE A 181 5.20 -16.48 0.63
N VAL A 182 5.47 -16.70 -0.66
CA VAL A 182 6.82 -16.82 -1.21
C VAL A 182 6.97 -15.86 -2.38
N SER A 183 7.87 -14.89 -2.24
CA SER A 183 8.06 -13.84 -3.24
C SER A 183 9.51 -13.70 -3.71
N ASN A 184 10.49 -13.79 -2.82
CA ASN A 184 11.89 -13.58 -3.17
C ASN A 184 12.47 -14.76 -3.95
N VAL A 185 13.31 -14.47 -4.95
CA VAL A 185 14.08 -15.49 -5.70
C VAL A 185 15.23 -16.10 -4.88
N ASP A 186 15.58 -15.50 -3.72
CA ASP A 186 16.50 -16.15 -2.78
C ASP A 186 15.90 -17.51 -2.36
N GLY A 187 16.63 -18.58 -2.68
CA GLY A 187 16.22 -19.95 -2.41
C GLY A 187 15.89 -20.23 -0.94
N THR A 188 16.44 -19.43 -0.02
CA THR A 188 16.09 -19.51 1.41
C THR A 188 14.58 -19.35 1.62
N HIS A 189 13.93 -18.44 0.89
CA HIS A 189 12.49 -18.16 1.08
C HIS A 189 11.63 -19.39 0.78
N ILE A 190 11.81 -20.01 -0.39
CA ILE A 190 11.03 -21.20 -0.77
C ILE A 190 11.42 -22.42 0.09
N VAL A 191 12.70 -22.65 0.32
CA VAL A 191 13.19 -23.83 1.06
C VAL A 191 12.70 -23.82 2.52
N GLU A 192 12.85 -22.70 3.24
CA GLU A 192 12.39 -22.61 4.62
C GLU A 192 10.85 -22.68 4.73
N THR A 193 10.14 -22.15 3.73
CA THR A 193 8.68 -22.27 3.67
C THR A 193 8.24 -23.72 3.48
N LEU A 194 8.84 -24.47 2.54
CA LEU A 194 8.45 -25.85 2.25
C LEU A 194 8.85 -26.86 3.33
N LYS A 195 9.90 -26.57 4.10
CA LYS A 195 10.50 -27.48 5.08
C LYS A 195 9.51 -28.07 6.12
N PRO A 196 8.58 -27.31 6.72
CA PRO A 196 7.58 -27.84 7.63
C PRO A 196 6.34 -28.43 6.95
N LEU A 197 6.18 -28.25 5.63
CA LEU A 197 4.94 -28.59 4.92
C LEU A 197 4.90 -30.05 4.49
N ASN A 198 3.67 -30.56 4.29
CA ASN A 198 3.41 -31.90 3.78
C ASN A 198 2.88 -31.81 2.33
N PRO A 199 3.56 -32.40 1.33
CA PRO A 199 3.11 -32.39 -0.07
C PRO A 199 1.69 -32.90 -0.28
N GLU A 200 1.23 -33.87 0.52
CA GLU A 200 -0.11 -34.45 0.40
C GLU A 200 -1.24 -33.47 0.75
N THR A 201 -0.94 -32.39 1.51
CA THR A 201 -1.94 -31.44 2.07
C THR A 201 -1.66 -29.98 1.70
N THR A 202 -0.68 -29.72 0.84
CA THR A 202 -0.29 -28.37 0.42
C THR A 202 -0.87 -28.02 -0.94
N LEU A 203 -1.48 -26.85 -1.06
CA LEU A 203 -1.96 -26.23 -2.30
C LEU A 203 -1.06 -25.04 -2.65
N PHE A 204 -0.64 -24.92 -3.90
CA PHE A 204 0.14 -23.82 -4.43
C PHE A 204 -0.71 -22.91 -5.33
N LEU A 205 -0.65 -21.61 -5.10
CA LEU A 205 -1.22 -20.58 -5.96
C LEU A 205 -0.06 -19.89 -6.70
N VAL A 206 0.03 -20.08 -8.01
CA VAL A 206 1.07 -19.45 -8.83
C VAL A 206 0.52 -18.15 -9.41
N ALA A 207 0.90 -17.03 -8.81
CA ALA A 207 0.36 -15.70 -9.07
C ALA A 207 1.29 -14.90 -10.00
N SER A 208 1.07 -14.98 -11.30
CA SER A 208 1.84 -14.25 -12.33
C SER A 208 0.97 -13.90 -13.52
N LYS A 209 0.79 -12.60 -13.80
CA LYS A 209 -0.09 -12.11 -14.87
C LYS A 209 0.27 -12.76 -16.23
N THR A 210 1.54 -12.73 -16.59
CA THR A 210 2.06 -13.28 -17.86
C THR A 210 2.51 -14.75 -17.77
N PHE A 211 2.61 -15.28 -16.55
CA PHE A 211 3.19 -16.59 -16.24
C PHE A 211 4.65 -16.74 -16.70
N THR A 212 5.39 -15.60 -16.69
CA THR A 212 6.79 -15.52 -17.15
C THR A 212 7.71 -14.76 -16.20
N THR A 213 7.17 -14.23 -15.06
CA THR A 213 7.95 -13.50 -14.08
C THR A 213 9.03 -14.41 -13.49
N GLN A 214 10.31 -14.05 -13.63
CA GLN A 214 11.44 -14.90 -13.28
C GLN A 214 11.36 -15.43 -11.84
N GLU A 215 11.17 -14.57 -10.87
CA GLU A 215 11.11 -14.92 -9.45
C GLU A 215 9.97 -15.91 -9.16
N THR A 216 8.78 -15.60 -9.69
CA THR A 216 7.58 -16.43 -9.49
C THR A 216 7.77 -17.80 -10.15
N MET A 217 8.26 -17.86 -11.39
CA MET A 217 8.43 -19.13 -12.09
C MET A 217 9.55 -19.97 -11.48
N THR A 218 10.67 -19.37 -11.06
CA THR A 218 11.74 -20.08 -10.36
C THR A 218 11.22 -20.74 -9.07
N ASN A 219 10.49 -20.00 -8.25
CA ASN A 219 9.90 -20.53 -7.02
C ASN A 219 8.80 -21.59 -7.31
N ALA A 220 7.97 -21.37 -8.35
CA ALA A 220 6.94 -22.32 -8.75
C ALA A 220 7.53 -23.66 -9.24
N HIS A 221 8.61 -23.63 -10.03
CA HIS A 221 9.33 -24.85 -10.42
C HIS A 221 9.94 -25.56 -9.22
N SER A 222 10.59 -24.85 -8.31
CA SER A 222 11.13 -25.41 -7.08
C SER A 222 10.05 -26.08 -6.21
N ALA A 223 8.88 -25.45 -6.09
CA ALA A 223 7.73 -26.02 -5.39
C ALA A 223 7.19 -27.28 -6.10
N ARG A 224 7.13 -27.26 -7.44
CA ARG A 224 6.68 -28.41 -8.25
C ARG A 224 7.65 -29.57 -8.12
N ASP A 225 8.95 -29.33 -8.17
CA ASP A 225 9.97 -30.39 -8.00
C ASP A 225 9.89 -31.00 -6.59
N TRP A 226 9.76 -30.17 -5.56
CA TRP A 226 9.56 -30.64 -4.18
C TRP A 226 8.28 -31.49 -4.05
N PHE A 227 7.18 -31.06 -4.64
CA PHE A 227 5.91 -31.78 -4.63
C PHE A 227 6.04 -33.13 -5.37
N LEU A 228 6.61 -33.15 -6.57
CA LEU A 228 6.74 -34.35 -7.39
C LEU A 228 7.75 -35.36 -6.83
N ALA A 229 8.73 -34.93 -6.06
CA ALA A 229 9.66 -35.84 -5.37
C ALA A 229 8.91 -36.82 -4.45
N GLU A 230 7.76 -36.43 -3.91
CA GLU A 230 6.90 -37.29 -3.07
C GLU A 230 5.72 -37.87 -3.86
N ALA A 231 5.04 -37.06 -4.67
CA ALA A 231 3.82 -37.44 -5.39
C ALA A 231 4.10 -38.40 -6.56
N GLY A 232 5.27 -38.33 -7.21
CA GLY A 232 5.77 -39.29 -8.20
C GLY A 232 5.06 -39.28 -9.57
N ASP A 233 3.99 -38.47 -9.74
CA ASP A 233 3.20 -38.43 -10.99
C ASP A 233 2.77 -37.00 -11.29
N ASP A 234 3.07 -36.51 -12.49
CA ASP A 234 2.71 -35.18 -12.98
C ASP A 234 1.18 -34.95 -12.99
N ALA A 235 0.37 -35.99 -13.15
CA ALA A 235 -1.08 -35.88 -13.10
C ALA A 235 -1.61 -35.36 -11.74
N HIS A 236 -0.82 -35.49 -10.68
CA HIS A 236 -1.17 -35.01 -9.35
C HIS A 236 -1.07 -33.49 -9.21
N VAL A 237 -0.33 -32.80 -10.09
CA VAL A 237 -0.19 -31.33 -10.12
C VAL A 237 -1.57 -30.66 -10.20
N ALA A 238 -2.49 -31.20 -10.98
CA ALA A 238 -3.86 -30.66 -11.13
C ALA A 238 -4.65 -30.55 -9.81
N LYS A 239 -4.27 -31.29 -8.76
CA LYS A 239 -4.94 -31.26 -7.45
C LYS A 239 -4.25 -30.35 -6.43
N HIS A 240 -3.03 -29.91 -6.72
CA HIS A 240 -2.20 -29.17 -5.77
C HIS A 240 -1.70 -27.82 -6.29
N PHE A 241 -2.01 -27.47 -7.53
CA PHE A 241 -1.62 -26.20 -8.12
C PHE A 241 -2.83 -25.50 -8.76
N ALA A 242 -2.92 -24.21 -8.53
CA ALA A 242 -3.83 -23.30 -9.22
C ALA A 242 -3.05 -22.09 -9.74
N ALA A 243 -3.51 -21.49 -10.83
CA ALA A 243 -2.85 -20.36 -11.45
C ALA A 243 -3.71 -19.10 -11.39
N LEU A 244 -3.09 -17.97 -11.07
CA LEU A 244 -3.69 -16.63 -11.12
C LEU A 244 -2.99 -15.89 -12.26
N SER A 245 -3.56 -15.95 -13.47
CA SER A 245 -2.84 -15.57 -14.70
C SER A 245 -3.80 -15.18 -15.83
N THR A 246 -3.25 -14.56 -16.88
CA THR A 246 -3.92 -14.30 -18.15
C THR A 246 -3.43 -15.26 -19.27
N ASN A 247 -2.45 -16.13 -19.00
CA ASN A 247 -1.75 -16.96 -20.01
C ASN A 247 -2.07 -18.45 -19.84
N ALA A 248 -3.21 -18.87 -20.39
CA ALA A 248 -3.65 -20.26 -20.32
C ALA A 248 -2.69 -21.28 -20.96
N THR A 249 -1.96 -20.87 -22.03
CA THR A 249 -1.00 -21.76 -22.70
C THR A 249 0.16 -22.13 -21.77
N SER A 250 0.82 -21.13 -21.17
CA SER A 250 1.93 -21.37 -20.25
C SER A 250 1.49 -22.07 -18.96
N VAL A 251 0.27 -21.82 -18.50
CA VAL A 251 -0.33 -22.51 -17.36
C VAL A 251 -0.50 -24.00 -17.64
N ALA A 252 -1.03 -24.36 -18.82
CA ALA A 252 -1.18 -25.74 -19.24
C ALA A 252 0.19 -26.44 -19.44
N GLU A 253 1.17 -25.75 -20.02
CA GLU A 253 2.55 -26.26 -20.20
C GLU A 253 3.24 -26.56 -18.87
N PHE A 254 2.94 -25.79 -17.82
CA PHE A 254 3.44 -26.04 -16.45
C PHE A 254 2.83 -27.31 -15.84
N GLY A 255 1.68 -27.77 -16.34
CA GLY A 255 0.93 -28.93 -15.86
C GLY A 255 -0.23 -28.58 -14.94
N ILE A 256 -0.60 -27.31 -14.81
CA ILE A 256 -1.79 -26.86 -14.07
C ILE A 256 -3.01 -27.07 -14.97
N ASP A 257 -4.06 -27.69 -14.41
CA ASP A 257 -5.35 -27.78 -15.09
C ASP A 257 -5.94 -26.37 -15.27
N THR A 258 -6.28 -26.01 -16.49
CA THR A 258 -6.84 -24.69 -16.81
C THR A 258 -8.20 -24.43 -16.14
N ASP A 259 -8.90 -25.47 -15.71
CA ASP A 259 -10.08 -25.32 -14.85
C ASP A 259 -9.72 -24.74 -13.47
N ASN A 260 -8.45 -24.85 -13.03
CA ASN A 260 -7.90 -24.25 -11.83
C ASN A 260 -7.14 -22.94 -12.11
N MET A 261 -7.34 -22.34 -13.28
CA MET A 261 -6.81 -21.03 -13.62
C MET A 261 -7.87 -19.95 -13.37
N PHE A 262 -7.48 -18.88 -12.70
CA PHE A 262 -8.31 -17.72 -12.40
C PHE A 262 -7.78 -16.52 -13.15
N GLU A 263 -8.61 -15.97 -14.04
CA GLU A 263 -8.23 -14.88 -14.92
C GLU A 263 -8.40 -13.52 -14.25
N PHE A 264 -7.65 -12.57 -14.73
CA PHE A 264 -7.86 -11.13 -14.52
C PHE A 264 -7.38 -10.40 -15.79
N TRP A 265 -7.47 -9.07 -15.84
CA TRP A 265 -7.39 -8.37 -17.10
C TRP A 265 -6.19 -7.41 -17.14
N ASP A 266 -5.83 -6.95 -18.33
CA ASP A 266 -4.72 -6.04 -18.56
C ASP A 266 -4.95 -4.64 -17.97
N TRP A 267 -6.21 -4.23 -17.81
CA TRP A 267 -6.61 -3.00 -17.12
C TRP A 267 -6.49 -3.09 -15.57
N VAL A 268 -6.01 -4.19 -15.04
CA VAL A 268 -5.67 -4.36 -13.62
C VAL A 268 -4.17 -4.14 -13.45
N GLY A 269 -3.78 -3.05 -12.79
CA GLY A 269 -2.41 -2.81 -12.37
C GLY A 269 -1.96 -3.77 -11.26
N GLY A 270 -0.70 -4.23 -11.28
CA GLY A 270 -0.18 -5.20 -10.31
C GLY A 270 -0.39 -4.77 -8.85
N ARG A 271 0.00 -3.55 -8.49
CA ARG A 271 -0.15 -2.98 -7.13
C ARG A 271 -1.59 -2.67 -6.71
N TYR A 272 -2.55 -2.79 -7.64
CA TYR A 272 -3.99 -2.62 -7.40
C TYR A 272 -4.76 -3.93 -7.60
N SER A 273 -4.07 -5.08 -7.66
CA SER A 273 -4.67 -6.34 -8.11
C SER A 273 -5.28 -7.20 -7.00
N LEU A 274 -5.11 -6.84 -5.73
CA LEU A 274 -5.63 -7.65 -4.60
C LEU A 274 -7.15 -7.89 -4.66
N TRP A 275 -7.89 -7.03 -5.37
CA TRP A 275 -9.33 -7.12 -5.59
C TRP A 275 -9.74 -8.14 -6.67
N SER A 276 -8.78 -8.57 -7.49
CA SER A 276 -8.95 -9.53 -8.60
C SER A 276 -8.79 -10.98 -8.16
N ALA A 277 -8.61 -11.88 -9.11
CA ALA A 277 -8.20 -13.26 -8.87
C ALA A 277 -6.92 -13.39 -8.01
N ILE A 278 -6.03 -12.38 -8.02
CA ILE A 278 -4.86 -12.30 -7.13
C ILE A 278 -5.28 -12.37 -5.65
N GLY A 279 -6.48 -11.93 -5.30
CA GLY A 279 -7.06 -12.05 -3.96
C GLY A 279 -7.58 -13.44 -3.59
N LEU A 280 -7.37 -14.48 -4.42
CA LEU A 280 -7.80 -15.84 -4.08
C LEU A 280 -7.14 -16.35 -2.80
N SER A 281 -5.88 -15.99 -2.54
CA SER A 281 -5.20 -16.31 -1.28
C SER A 281 -5.88 -15.64 -0.08
N ILE A 282 -6.37 -14.40 -0.24
CA ILE A 282 -7.16 -13.70 0.78
C ILE A 282 -8.47 -14.47 1.02
N SER A 283 -9.20 -14.79 -0.05
CA SER A 283 -10.47 -15.53 0.03
C SER A 283 -10.30 -16.88 0.74
N LEU A 284 -9.23 -17.62 0.45
CA LEU A 284 -8.92 -18.88 1.13
C LEU A 284 -8.57 -18.65 2.61
N SER A 285 -7.87 -17.56 2.92
CA SER A 285 -7.48 -17.22 4.28
C SER A 285 -8.68 -16.90 5.18
N ILE A 286 -9.56 -16.01 4.74
CA ILE A 286 -10.62 -15.43 5.57
C ILE A 286 -12.04 -15.94 5.22
N GLY A 287 -12.17 -16.78 4.19
CA GLY A 287 -13.47 -17.18 3.62
C GLY A 287 -14.00 -16.16 2.60
N PHE A 288 -14.77 -16.65 1.62
CA PHE A 288 -15.27 -15.81 0.52
C PHE A 288 -16.21 -14.70 0.99
N ASP A 289 -17.07 -14.98 1.99
CA ASP A 289 -18.00 -13.97 2.52
C ASP A 289 -17.24 -12.75 3.09
N ASN A 290 -16.17 -12.97 3.83
CA ASN A 290 -15.32 -11.91 4.34
C ASN A 290 -14.53 -11.20 3.22
N PHE A 291 -14.14 -11.93 2.17
CA PHE A 291 -13.55 -11.32 0.98
C PHE A 291 -14.56 -10.43 0.24
N ALA A 292 -15.81 -10.85 0.14
CA ALA A 292 -16.90 -10.03 -0.40
C ALA A 292 -17.13 -8.76 0.44
N GLU A 293 -17.13 -8.86 1.78
CA GLU A 293 -17.19 -7.69 2.67
C GLU A 293 -16.02 -6.72 2.49
N LEU A 294 -14.82 -7.23 2.19
CA LEU A 294 -13.67 -6.38 1.83
C LEU A 294 -13.92 -5.60 0.53
N LEU A 295 -14.49 -6.27 -0.48
CA LEU A 295 -14.89 -5.62 -1.74
C LEU A 295 -16.00 -4.58 -1.51
N ASP A 296 -17.00 -4.91 -0.68
CA ASP A 296 -18.11 -3.99 -0.34
C ASP A 296 -17.59 -2.72 0.32
N GLY A 297 -16.68 -2.84 1.29
CA GLY A 297 -16.06 -1.68 1.94
C GLY A 297 -15.30 -0.80 0.95
N ALA A 298 -14.52 -1.40 0.07
CA ALA A 298 -13.79 -0.66 -0.95
C ALA A 298 -14.75 0.04 -1.94
N HIS A 299 -15.84 -0.62 -2.33
CA HIS A 299 -16.88 -0.04 -3.18
C HIS A 299 -17.59 1.16 -2.52
N GLU A 300 -17.84 1.09 -1.22
CA GLU A 300 -18.40 2.22 -0.47
C GLU A 300 -17.48 3.45 -0.53
N MET A 301 -16.17 3.24 -0.39
CA MET A 301 -15.19 4.32 -0.52
C MET A 301 -15.07 4.81 -1.97
N ASP A 302 -15.21 3.95 -2.98
CA ASP A 302 -15.30 4.35 -4.39
C ASP A 302 -16.47 5.31 -4.63
N ASN A 303 -17.65 4.97 -4.09
CA ASN A 303 -18.84 5.81 -4.20
C ASN A 303 -18.65 7.16 -3.50
N HIS A 304 -18.05 7.16 -2.30
CA HIS A 304 -17.70 8.39 -1.61
C HIS A 304 -16.75 9.26 -2.44
N PHE A 305 -15.70 8.67 -2.97
CA PHE A 305 -14.71 9.37 -3.79
C PHE A 305 -15.31 9.95 -5.06
N ALA A 306 -16.17 9.21 -5.75
CA ALA A 306 -16.77 9.63 -7.02
C ALA A 306 -17.84 10.71 -6.87
N SER A 307 -18.57 10.74 -5.73
CA SER A 307 -19.79 11.55 -5.61
C SER A 307 -19.75 12.67 -4.57
N THR A 308 -18.73 12.69 -3.70
CA THR A 308 -18.65 13.71 -2.63
C THR A 308 -17.88 14.94 -3.10
N GLU A 309 -18.34 16.13 -2.72
CA GLU A 309 -17.62 17.37 -3.00
C GLU A 309 -16.26 17.40 -2.28
N PHE A 310 -15.28 18.08 -2.85
CA PHE A 310 -13.87 18.00 -2.41
C PHE A 310 -13.68 18.35 -0.94
N GLU A 311 -14.43 19.31 -0.41
CA GLU A 311 -14.38 19.78 0.97
C GLU A 311 -14.76 18.71 2.00
N SER A 312 -15.44 17.63 1.56
CA SER A 312 -15.85 16.51 2.40
C SER A 312 -15.31 15.15 1.90
N ASN A 313 -14.54 15.17 0.81
CA ASN A 313 -14.01 13.97 0.15
C ASN A 313 -12.68 13.56 0.78
N ILE A 314 -12.72 12.52 1.62
CA ILE A 314 -11.57 12.12 2.44
C ILE A 314 -10.31 11.84 1.61
N PRO A 315 -10.33 11.01 0.57
CA PRO A 315 -9.16 10.81 -0.29
C PRO A 315 -8.59 12.09 -0.88
N VAL A 316 -9.45 13.03 -1.30
CA VAL A 316 -9.04 14.32 -1.87
C VAL A 316 -8.38 15.19 -0.80
N ILE A 317 -8.99 15.31 0.39
CA ILE A 317 -8.44 16.09 1.50
C ILE A 317 -7.03 15.59 1.87
N LEU A 318 -6.88 14.28 2.08
CA LEU A 318 -5.58 13.68 2.44
C LEU A 318 -4.54 13.83 1.32
N ALA A 319 -4.96 13.72 0.06
CA ALA A 319 -4.08 13.95 -1.09
C ALA A 319 -3.55 15.37 -1.14
N LEU A 320 -4.44 16.35 -0.94
CA LEU A 320 -4.12 17.78 -0.96
C LEU A 320 -3.18 18.17 0.20
N ILE A 321 -3.43 17.65 1.40
CA ILE A 321 -2.52 17.83 2.54
C ILE A 321 -1.14 17.24 2.23
N GLY A 322 -1.09 16.06 1.60
CA GLY A 322 0.18 15.46 1.14
C GLY A 322 0.92 16.32 0.12
N VAL A 323 0.20 16.92 -0.85
CA VAL A 323 0.76 17.87 -1.82
C VAL A 323 1.29 19.13 -1.12
N TRP A 324 0.55 19.66 -0.14
CA TRP A 324 0.97 20.79 0.67
C TRP A 324 2.33 20.56 1.34
N TYR A 325 2.49 19.42 2.02
CA TYR A 325 3.74 19.11 2.67
C TYR A 325 4.87 18.78 1.71
N ASN A 326 4.61 17.99 0.67
CA ASN A 326 5.63 17.58 -0.26
C ASN A 326 6.18 18.76 -1.09
N ASN A 327 5.29 19.62 -1.61
CA ASN A 327 5.66 20.64 -2.58
C ASN A 327 5.95 22.03 -1.98
N PHE A 328 5.36 22.38 -0.84
CA PHE A 328 5.53 23.71 -0.25
C PHE A 328 6.40 23.64 1.01
N HIS A 329 6.18 22.66 1.88
CA HIS A 329 7.05 22.45 3.06
C HIS A 329 8.30 21.61 2.77
N GLY A 330 8.44 21.02 1.59
CA GLY A 330 9.60 20.23 1.19
C GLY A 330 9.75 18.89 1.93
N ALA A 331 8.65 18.31 2.42
CA ALA A 331 8.67 17.00 3.05
C ALA A 331 8.91 15.90 2.01
N GLU A 332 10.03 15.19 2.13
CA GLU A 332 10.44 14.14 1.20
C GLU A 332 9.85 12.76 1.52
N SER A 333 9.29 12.60 2.72
CA SER A 333 8.70 11.32 3.17
C SER A 333 7.40 11.54 3.92
N GLU A 334 6.59 10.48 3.97
CA GLU A 334 5.34 10.39 4.74
C GLU A 334 5.34 9.06 5.50
N ALA A 335 5.04 9.10 6.80
CA ALA A 335 4.97 7.91 7.63
C ALA A 335 3.54 7.41 7.79
N ILE A 336 3.32 6.09 7.69
CA ILE A 336 2.04 5.43 8.00
C ILE A 336 2.25 4.58 9.25
N LEU A 337 1.59 4.94 10.34
CA LEU A 337 1.85 4.43 11.68
C LEU A 337 0.58 3.78 12.27
N PRO A 338 0.29 2.51 11.93
CA PRO A 338 -0.87 1.82 12.46
C PRO A 338 -0.64 1.38 13.92
N TYR A 339 -1.55 1.75 14.80
CA TYR A 339 -1.60 1.29 16.21
C TYR A 339 -2.46 0.03 16.30
N ASP A 340 -2.10 -0.96 15.51
CA ASP A 340 -2.66 -2.31 15.46
C ASP A 340 -1.59 -3.28 14.95
N GLN A 341 -1.27 -4.33 15.71
CA GLN A 341 -0.23 -5.28 15.35
C GLN A 341 -0.55 -6.04 14.06
N TYR A 342 -1.82 -6.35 13.80
CA TYR A 342 -2.22 -7.02 12.56
C TYR A 342 -1.94 -6.18 11.32
N MET A 343 -1.89 -4.86 11.45
CA MET A 343 -1.61 -3.95 10.33
C MET A 343 -0.10 -3.71 10.08
N HIS A 344 0.79 -4.55 10.60
CA HIS A 344 2.25 -4.37 10.46
C HIS A 344 2.75 -4.37 9.01
N ARG A 345 1.99 -4.93 8.05
CA ARG A 345 2.32 -4.90 6.62
C ARG A 345 1.66 -3.74 5.85
N PHE A 346 0.84 -2.92 6.50
CA PHE A 346 0.05 -1.88 5.83
C PHE A 346 0.94 -0.80 5.19
N ALA A 347 1.92 -0.27 5.92
CA ALA A 347 2.89 0.69 5.36
C ALA A 347 3.70 0.08 4.20
N ALA A 348 4.16 -1.17 4.35
CA ALA A 348 4.92 -1.87 3.31
C ALA A 348 4.12 -2.09 2.01
N TYR A 349 2.81 -2.33 2.10
CA TYR A 349 1.94 -2.39 0.92
C TYR A 349 1.88 -1.04 0.19
N PHE A 350 1.72 0.06 0.94
CA PHE A 350 1.65 1.40 0.34
C PHE A 350 3.01 1.97 -0.08
N GLN A 351 4.14 1.37 0.32
CA GLN A 351 5.43 1.64 -0.32
C GLN A 351 5.32 1.38 -1.82
N GLN A 352 4.87 0.21 -2.24
CA GLN A 352 4.64 -0.06 -3.65
C GLN A 352 3.49 0.80 -4.19
N GLY A 353 2.35 0.85 -3.49
CA GLY A 353 1.17 1.59 -3.92
C GLY A 353 1.47 3.03 -4.31
N ASN A 354 2.20 3.77 -3.48
CA ASN A 354 2.53 5.18 -3.71
C ASN A 354 3.81 5.36 -4.55
N MET A 355 4.92 4.75 -4.13
CA MET A 355 6.24 5.06 -4.70
C MET A 355 6.36 4.56 -6.16
N GLU A 356 5.78 3.41 -6.49
CA GLU A 356 5.74 2.92 -7.87
C GLU A 356 4.75 3.72 -8.73
N SER A 357 3.65 4.21 -8.14
CA SER A 357 2.68 5.04 -8.85
C SER A 357 3.20 6.45 -9.10
N ASN A 358 3.68 7.14 -8.09
CA ASN A 358 3.94 8.57 -8.12
C ASN A 358 5.43 8.93 -8.11
N GLY A 359 6.33 7.97 -8.01
CA GLY A 359 7.77 8.18 -8.16
C GLY A 359 8.14 8.41 -9.63
N LYS A 360 7.72 9.53 -10.21
CA LYS A 360 7.91 9.87 -11.62
C LYS A 360 8.63 11.22 -11.74
N PHE A 361 9.52 11.36 -12.73
CA PHE A 361 10.29 12.58 -12.98
C PHE A 361 9.88 13.32 -14.26
N VAL A 362 8.86 12.81 -14.98
CA VAL A 362 8.34 13.43 -16.19
C VAL A 362 6.83 13.63 -16.10
N ASP A 363 6.35 14.71 -16.70
CA ASP A 363 4.93 15.01 -16.84
C ASP A 363 4.24 14.14 -17.92
N ARG A 364 2.94 14.35 -18.13
CA ARG A 364 2.15 13.62 -19.13
C ARG A 364 2.53 13.91 -20.59
N GLU A 365 3.38 14.88 -20.85
CA GLU A 365 3.98 15.16 -22.18
C GLU A 365 5.41 14.64 -22.29
N GLY A 366 5.98 14.09 -21.21
CA GLY A 366 7.35 13.58 -21.18
C GLY A 366 8.41 14.63 -20.86
N ASN A 367 8.00 15.81 -20.39
CA ASN A 367 8.93 16.85 -19.94
C ASN A 367 9.36 16.60 -18.51
N PRO A 368 10.64 16.83 -18.15
CA PRO A 368 11.06 16.79 -16.74
C PRO A 368 10.24 17.75 -15.89
N VAL A 369 9.80 17.29 -14.71
CA VAL A 369 9.09 18.15 -13.75
C VAL A 369 10.08 18.92 -12.89
N GLU A 370 9.72 20.16 -12.52
CA GLU A 370 10.53 21.04 -11.67
C GLU A 370 10.03 21.09 -10.22
N TYR A 371 9.16 20.15 -9.84
CA TYR A 371 8.57 20.00 -8.50
C TYR A 371 8.69 18.56 -8.02
N GLN A 372 8.53 18.34 -6.72
CA GLN A 372 8.60 17.00 -6.15
C GLN A 372 7.34 16.19 -6.50
N THR A 373 7.54 14.89 -6.68
CA THR A 373 6.48 13.89 -6.85
C THR A 373 6.75 12.72 -5.90
N GLY A 374 5.74 11.96 -5.54
CA GLY A 374 5.83 10.68 -4.86
C GLY A 374 6.73 10.66 -3.61
N PRO A 375 6.23 11.04 -2.42
CA PRO A 375 7.02 10.97 -1.19
C PRO A 375 7.45 9.52 -0.89
N ILE A 376 8.54 9.37 -0.15
CA ILE A 376 8.99 8.08 0.38
C ILE A 376 7.98 7.64 1.46
N ILE A 377 7.31 6.52 1.25
CA ILE A 377 6.38 5.94 2.21
C ILE A 377 7.11 4.93 3.09
N TRP A 378 6.90 5.02 4.41
CA TRP A 378 7.47 4.11 5.38
C TRP A 378 6.65 4.09 6.66
N GLY A 379 6.92 3.16 7.56
CA GLY A 379 6.26 3.12 8.86
C GLY A 379 6.27 1.73 9.47
N GLU A 380 5.98 1.70 10.75
CA GLU A 380 5.88 0.50 11.60
C GLU A 380 4.72 0.66 12.57
N PRO A 381 4.17 -0.43 13.11
CA PRO A 381 3.14 -0.33 14.13
C PRO A 381 3.58 0.44 15.39
N GLY A 382 2.68 1.27 15.92
CA GLY A 382 2.78 1.67 17.32
C GLY A 382 2.46 0.47 18.23
N THR A 383 3.14 0.32 19.37
CA THR A 383 4.15 1.24 19.94
C THR A 383 5.60 0.96 19.49
N ASN A 384 5.83 -0.09 18.71
CA ASN A 384 7.18 -0.49 18.29
C ASN A 384 7.94 0.65 17.61
N GLY A 385 7.31 1.38 16.69
CA GLY A 385 7.89 2.54 16.03
C GLY A 385 8.42 3.60 17.00
N GLN A 386 7.74 3.80 18.15
CA GLN A 386 8.18 4.74 19.18
C GLN A 386 9.57 4.42 19.73
N HIS A 387 9.94 3.15 19.75
CA HIS A 387 11.23 2.67 20.24
C HIS A 387 12.27 2.47 19.12
N ALA A 388 11.91 2.81 17.86
CA ALA A 388 12.78 2.65 16.71
C ALA A 388 13.20 4.00 16.09
N PHE A 389 12.26 4.89 15.79
CA PHE A 389 12.54 6.07 14.97
C PHE A 389 11.81 7.36 15.40
N TYR A 390 11.01 7.36 16.45
CA TYR A 390 10.30 8.56 16.90
C TYR A 390 11.23 9.67 17.40
N GLN A 391 12.45 9.34 17.81
CA GLN A 391 13.49 10.33 18.08
C GLN A 391 13.67 11.28 16.87
N LEU A 392 13.72 10.72 15.64
CA LEU A 392 13.85 11.51 14.42
C LEU A 392 12.59 12.36 14.17
N ILE A 393 11.40 11.80 14.37
CA ILE A 393 10.15 12.51 14.11
C ILE A 393 10.00 13.68 15.07
N HIS A 394 10.30 13.49 16.36
CA HIS A 394 10.16 14.54 17.39
C HIS A 394 11.24 15.62 17.33
N GLN A 395 12.52 15.24 17.25
CA GLN A 395 13.66 16.14 17.44
C GLN A 395 14.62 16.17 16.25
N GLY A 396 14.33 15.44 15.16
CA GLY A 396 15.15 15.48 13.97
C GLY A 396 14.91 16.73 13.12
N THR A 397 15.80 16.97 12.16
CA THR A 397 15.76 18.11 11.25
C THR A 397 14.86 17.91 10.02
N LYS A 398 14.17 16.75 9.93
CA LYS A 398 13.26 16.42 8.83
C LYS A 398 11.81 16.66 9.24
N LEU A 399 11.03 17.28 8.36
CA LEU A 399 9.58 17.32 8.50
C LEU A 399 9.00 16.03 7.93
N ILE A 400 8.27 15.28 8.75
CA ILE A 400 7.70 13.97 8.39
C ILE A 400 6.21 14.00 8.71
N PRO A 401 5.35 14.35 7.74
CA PRO A 401 3.91 14.17 7.90
C PRO A 401 3.59 12.69 8.18
N SER A 402 2.68 12.45 9.11
CA SER A 402 2.44 11.10 9.61
C SER A 402 0.95 10.80 9.71
N ASP A 403 0.52 9.66 9.16
CA ASP A 403 -0.82 9.11 9.31
C ASP A 403 -0.83 8.10 10.46
N PHE A 404 -1.52 8.43 11.54
CA PHE A 404 -1.76 7.57 12.70
C PHE A 404 -3.09 6.86 12.52
N ILE A 405 -3.10 5.51 12.49
CA ILE A 405 -4.31 4.71 12.29
C ILE A 405 -4.53 3.83 13.52
N ALA A 406 -5.72 3.85 14.10
CA ALA A 406 -6.02 3.01 15.27
C ALA A 406 -7.47 2.51 15.27
N PRO A 407 -7.74 1.25 15.69
CA PRO A 407 -9.08 0.77 15.97
C PRO A 407 -9.54 1.20 17.38
N ALA A 408 -10.79 1.61 17.50
CA ALA A 408 -11.41 1.86 18.80
C ALA A 408 -11.68 0.57 19.59
N ILE A 409 -11.90 -0.54 18.87
CA ILE A 409 -12.20 -1.86 19.43
C ILE A 409 -11.13 -2.85 18.97
N SER A 410 -10.43 -3.47 19.92
CA SER A 410 -9.48 -4.55 19.66
C SER A 410 -10.16 -5.90 19.48
N HIS A 411 -9.64 -6.74 18.60
CA HIS A 411 -10.02 -8.15 18.50
C HIS A 411 -9.56 -8.99 19.70
N ASN A 412 -8.54 -8.51 20.43
CA ASN A 412 -7.93 -9.23 21.55
C ASN A 412 -8.00 -8.37 22.82
N PRO A 413 -9.12 -8.40 23.56
CA PRO A 413 -9.28 -7.62 24.79
C PRO A 413 -8.50 -8.25 25.94
N ALA A 414 -7.16 -8.09 25.94
CA ALA A 414 -6.27 -8.58 26.98
C ALA A 414 -6.05 -7.50 28.05
N SER A 415 -6.69 -7.64 29.22
CA SER A 415 -6.56 -6.70 30.34
C SER A 415 -6.65 -5.23 29.89
N ASP A 416 -5.67 -4.39 30.22
CA ASP A 416 -5.60 -2.97 29.88
C ASP A 416 -4.70 -2.64 28.67
N HIS A 417 -4.29 -3.66 27.89
CA HIS A 417 -3.37 -3.48 26.76
C HIS A 417 -3.89 -2.47 25.73
N HIS A 418 -5.16 -2.59 25.34
CA HIS A 418 -5.73 -1.69 24.35
C HIS A 418 -5.82 -0.24 24.86
N GLN A 419 -6.16 -0.04 26.14
CA GLN A 419 -6.17 1.28 26.73
C GLN A 419 -4.77 1.93 26.74
N LYS A 420 -3.73 1.14 27.06
CA LYS A 420 -2.32 1.59 26.98
C LYS A 420 -1.91 1.91 25.53
N LEU A 421 -2.29 1.10 24.57
CA LEU A 421 -2.02 1.35 23.16
C LEU A 421 -2.68 2.66 22.71
N MET A 422 -3.97 2.85 23.01
CA MET A 422 -4.72 4.05 22.65
C MET A 422 -4.22 5.31 23.39
N SER A 423 -3.80 5.19 24.64
CA SER A 423 -3.19 6.32 25.35
C SER A 423 -1.91 6.80 24.66
N ASN A 424 -1.10 5.89 24.13
CA ASN A 424 0.08 6.23 23.34
C ASN A 424 -0.30 6.85 21.98
N PHE A 425 -1.30 6.32 21.30
CA PHE A 425 -1.82 6.90 20.04
C PHE A 425 -2.19 8.39 20.24
N PHE A 426 -2.98 8.71 21.25
CA PHE A 426 -3.38 10.09 21.53
C PHE A 426 -2.22 10.96 22.00
N ALA A 427 -1.39 10.44 22.92
CA ALA A 427 -0.27 11.19 23.49
C ALA A 427 0.79 11.54 22.44
N GLN A 428 1.07 10.62 21.48
CA GLN A 428 2.07 10.89 20.46
C GLN A 428 1.64 11.98 19.49
N THR A 429 0.38 11.96 19.01
CA THR A 429 -0.13 13.01 18.14
C THR A 429 -0.22 14.37 18.84
N GLU A 430 -0.51 14.39 20.15
CA GLU A 430 -0.48 15.61 20.97
C GLU A 430 0.95 16.13 21.15
N ALA A 431 1.89 15.26 21.51
CA ALA A 431 3.29 15.63 21.71
C ALA A 431 3.96 16.12 20.42
N LEU A 432 3.65 15.51 19.28
CA LEU A 432 4.14 15.92 17.96
C LEU A 432 3.61 17.31 17.57
N ALA A 433 2.33 17.58 17.83
CA ALA A 433 1.72 18.86 17.51
C ALA A 433 2.24 19.99 18.42
N PHE A 434 2.25 19.76 19.73
CA PHE A 434 2.44 20.85 20.69
C PHE A 434 3.84 20.92 21.31
N GLY A 435 4.60 19.82 21.25
CA GLY A 435 5.96 19.78 21.81
C GLY A 435 6.03 20.14 23.31
N LYS A 436 7.23 20.54 23.75
CA LYS A 436 7.49 21.02 25.11
C LYS A 436 8.49 22.19 25.06
N THR A 437 8.09 23.35 25.56
CA THR A 437 8.89 24.56 25.46
C THR A 437 10.07 24.55 26.43
N LYS A 438 11.04 25.41 26.16
CA LYS A 438 12.21 25.66 27.02
C LYS A 438 11.80 25.99 28.46
N GLU A 439 10.86 26.90 28.65
CA GLU A 439 10.38 27.36 29.95
C GLU A 439 9.74 26.21 30.76
N THR A 440 9.00 25.33 30.07
CA THR A 440 8.39 24.16 30.71
C THR A 440 9.49 23.18 31.19
N VAL A 441 10.49 22.92 30.35
CA VAL A 441 11.62 22.02 30.68
C VAL A 441 12.44 22.60 31.84
N GLU A 442 12.72 23.91 31.82
CA GLU A 442 13.43 24.59 32.90
C GLU A 442 12.67 24.47 34.24
N ALA A 443 11.36 24.72 34.24
CA ALA A 443 10.53 24.59 35.41
C ALA A 443 10.50 23.15 35.95
N GLU A 444 10.39 22.15 35.10
CA GLU A 444 10.43 20.72 35.48
C GLU A 444 11.76 20.36 36.16
N PHE A 445 12.89 20.79 35.60
CA PHE A 445 14.20 20.49 36.17
C PHE A 445 14.45 21.17 37.48
N LEU A 446 14.05 22.44 37.62
CA LEU A 446 14.13 23.17 38.90
C LEU A 446 13.25 22.50 39.96
N ALA A 447 12.03 22.10 39.60
CA ALA A 447 11.14 21.36 40.51
C ALA A 447 11.71 19.99 40.92
N ALA A 448 12.52 19.37 40.06
CA ALA A 448 13.25 18.12 40.34
C ALA A 448 14.54 18.34 41.18
N GLY A 449 14.83 19.60 41.59
CA GLY A 449 15.96 19.94 42.47
C GLY A 449 17.30 20.11 41.76
N LYS A 450 17.33 20.28 40.43
CA LYS A 450 18.56 20.57 39.67
C LYS A 450 19.01 22.03 39.92
N THR A 451 20.33 22.23 39.87
CA THR A 451 20.91 23.61 39.92
C THR A 451 20.65 24.35 38.58
N ALA A 452 20.71 25.69 38.62
CA ALA A 452 20.53 26.49 37.42
C ALA A 452 21.56 26.19 36.32
N GLU A 453 22.79 25.82 36.72
CA GLU A 453 23.85 25.39 35.79
C GLU A 453 23.54 24.08 35.12
N GLU A 454 23.11 23.04 35.86
CA GLU A 454 22.66 21.75 35.32
C GLU A 454 21.44 21.90 34.39
N VAL A 455 20.51 22.80 34.75
CA VAL A 455 19.34 23.12 33.93
C VAL A 455 19.77 23.73 32.60
N ALA A 456 20.64 24.76 32.63
CA ALA A 456 21.12 25.42 31.42
C ALA A 456 21.85 24.46 30.46
N GLU A 457 22.60 23.48 31.02
CA GLU A 457 23.30 22.48 30.24
C GLU A 457 22.34 21.48 29.58
N LEU A 458 21.29 21.02 30.27
CA LEU A 458 20.41 19.93 29.84
C LEU A 458 19.19 20.37 29.03
N VAL A 459 18.70 21.58 29.23
CA VAL A 459 17.46 22.09 28.59
C VAL A 459 17.49 21.97 27.08
N PRO A 460 18.58 22.34 26.35
CA PRO A 460 18.57 22.24 24.88
C PRO A 460 18.26 20.84 24.34
N PHE A 461 18.57 19.79 25.10
CA PHE A 461 18.34 18.39 24.71
C PHE A 461 16.94 17.86 25.07
N LYS A 462 16.17 18.62 25.83
CA LYS A 462 14.85 18.21 26.35
C LYS A 462 13.70 19.04 25.82
N VAL A 463 13.98 20.04 25.00
CA VAL A 463 12.96 20.81 24.28
C VAL A 463 12.45 19.97 23.11
N PHE A 464 11.14 20.00 22.91
CA PHE A 464 10.45 19.45 21.76
C PHE A 464 9.77 20.61 21.03
N GLU A 465 10.17 20.87 19.80
CA GLU A 465 9.67 22.05 19.06
C GLU A 465 8.17 21.98 18.79
N GLY A 466 7.61 20.76 18.64
CA GLY A 466 6.24 20.59 18.16
C GLY A 466 6.14 20.84 16.66
N ASN A 467 4.97 21.26 16.19
CA ASN A 467 4.70 21.56 14.78
C ASN A 467 5.00 20.38 13.83
N ARG A 468 4.91 19.14 14.33
CA ARG A 468 5.05 17.92 13.55
C ARG A 468 3.66 17.45 13.11
N PRO A 469 3.34 17.52 11.81
CA PRO A 469 1.99 17.31 11.33
C PRO A 469 1.55 15.85 11.41
N THR A 470 0.31 15.65 11.82
CA THR A 470 -0.31 14.31 11.88
C THR A 470 -1.76 14.33 11.41
N ASN A 471 -2.14 13.28 10.70
CA ASN A 471 -3.54 12.87 10.53
C ASN A 471 -3.83 11.73 11.51
N SER A 472 -4.98 11.78 12.18
CA SER A 472 -5.43 10.68 13.05
C SER A 472 -6.65 10.02 12.42
N ILE A 473 -6.52 8.74 12.05
CA ILE A 473 -7.57 7.94 11.43
C ILE A 473 -8.05 6.92 12.47
N LEU A 474 -9.18 7.21 13.09
CA LEU A 474 -9.79 6.34 14.10
C LEU A 474 -10.86 5.48 13.42
N VAL A 475 -10.66 4.17 13.46
CA VAL A 475 -11.57 3.18 12.89
C VAL A 475 -12.28 2.46 14.02
N LYS A 476 -13.56 2.17 13.89
CA LYS A 476 -14.31 1.44 14.93
C LYS A 476 -13.66 0.10 15.27
N GLN A 477 -13.36 -0.71 14.28
CA GLN A 477 -12.64 -1.97 14.39
C GLN A 477 -12.06 -2.32 13.02
N ILE A 478 -10.87 -2.92 12.98
CA ILE A 478 -10.32 -3.46 11.72
C ILE A 478 -11.07 -4.77 11.40
N ASN A 479 -11.91 -4.71 10.40
CA ASN A 479 -12.66 -5.85 9.86
C ASN A 479 -12.57 -5.82 8.32
N PRO A 480 -13.08 -6.84 7.60
CA PRO A 480 -12.98 -6.86 6.14
C PRO A 480 -13.48 -5.58 5.48
N ARG A 481 -14.66 -5.09 5.86
CA ARG A 481 -15.26 -3.88 5.28
C ARG A 481 -14.43 -2.62 5.56
N SER A 482 -14.04 -2.39 6.82
CA SER A 482 -13.26 -1.20 7.19
C SER A 482 -11.84 -1.22 6.60
N LEU A 483 -11.23 -2.39 6.46
CA LEU A 483 -9.94 -2.53 5.77
C LEU A 483 -10.10 -2.22 4.28
N GLY A 484 -11.18 -2.67 3.64
CA GLY A 484 -11.53 -2.31 2.28
C GLY A 484 -11.67 -0.79 2.08
N ASN A 485 -12.38 -0.12 3.01
CA ASN A 485 -12.50 1.35 3.01
C ASN A 485 -11.12 2.03 3.09
N LEU A 486 -10.25 1.58 4.02
CA LEU A 486 -8.92 2.17 4.21
C LEU A 486 -8.03 1.99 2.98
N ILE A 487 -7.99 0.80 2.40
CA ILE A 487 -7.17 0.54 1.21
C ILE A 487 -7.63 1.42 0.05
N ALA A 488 -8.93 1.44 -0.25
CA ALA A 488 -9.48 2.25 -1.33
C ALA A 488 -9.25 3.76 -1.09
N MET A 489 -9.35 4.23 0.15
CA MET A 489 -9.05 5.61 0.54
C MET A 489 -7.62 6.01 0.14
N TYR A 490 -6.63 5.18 0.42
CA TYR A 490 -5.24 5.44 0.05
C TYR A 490 -4.99 5.28 -1.46
N GLU A 491 -5.62 4.32 -2.12
CA GLU A 491 -5.53 4.18 -3.59
C GLU A 491 -6.03 5.45 -4.30
N HIS A 492 -7.15 6.00 -3.84
CA HIS A 492 -7.69 7.25 -4.37
C HIS A 492 -6.85 8.48 -4.00
N LYS A 493 -6.30 8.56 -2.78
CA LYS A 493 -5.32 9.57 -2.38
C LYS A 493 -4.14 9.61 -3.36
N ILE A 494 -3.56 8.45 -3.67
CA ILE A 494 -2.44 8.30 -4.61
C ILE A 494 -2.83 8.78 -6.01
N PHE A 495 -4.01 8.41 -6.48
CA PHE A 495 -4.52 8.84 -7.78
C PHE A 495 -4.68 10.36 -7.88
N VAL A 496 -5.29 10.99 -6.88
CA VAL A 496 -5.48 12.45 -6.84
C VAL A 496 -4.13 13.17 -6.87
N GLN A 497 -3.16 12.71 -6.08
CA GLN A 497 -1.81 13.27 -6.09
C GLN A 497 -1.18 13.17 -7.50
N GLY A 498 -1.27 12.03 -8.16
CA GLY A 498 -0.77 11.84 -9.52
C GLY A 498 -1.48 12.73 -10.56
N VAL A 499 -2.77 13.02 -10.37
CA VAL A 499 -3.50 13.97 -11.20
C VAL A 499 -2.97 15.38 -11.03
N ILE A 500 -2.79 15.83 -9.77
CA ILE A 500 -2.28 17.17 -9.43
C ILE A 500 -0.84 17.34 -9.94
N TRP A 501 0.02 16.34 -9.77
CA TRP A 501 1.40 16.36 -10.25
C TRP A 501 1.53 16.13 -11.76
N ASN A 502 0.42 16.02 -12.49
CA ASN A 502 0.42 15.86 -13.95
C ASN A 502 1.25 14.66 -14.45
N ILE A 503 1.27 13.55 -13.70
CA ILE A 503 2.05 12.35 -14.01
C ILE A 503 1.15 11.15 -14.33
N PHE A 504 1.70 10.11 -14.98
CA PHE A 504 1.02 8.83 -15.18
C PHE A 504 1.32 7.90 -14.01
N SER A 505 0.31 7.69 -13.12
CA SER A 505 0.47 6.90 -11.90
C SER A 505 0.36 5.39 -12.10
N PHE A 506 -0.05 4.91 -13.28
CA PHE A 506 -0.43 3.50 -13.43
C PHE A 506 0.52 2.66 -14.28
N ASP A 507 1.59 3.26 -14.80
CA ASP A 507 2.74 2.56 -15.40
C ASP A 507 3.90 2.38 -14.38
N GLN A 508 4.95 1.64 -14.78
CA GLN A 508 6.13 1.38 -13.93
C GLN A 508 7.41 1.13 -14.75
N TRP A 509 7.70 1.97 -15.74
CA TRP A 509 8.87 1.83 -16.61
C TRP A 509 10.20 1.81 -15.86
N GLY A 510 10.28 2.43 -14.68
CA GLY A 510 11.50 2.51 -13.86
C GLY A 510 12.02 1.16 -13.36
N VAL A 511 11.21 0.10 -13.37
CA VAL A 511 11.63 -1.25 -12.94
C VAL A 511 12.13 -2.13 -14.08
N GLU A 512 12.10 -1.66 -15.35
CA GLU A 512 12.42 -2.49 -16.52
C GLU A 512 13.92 -2.64 -16.77
N LEU A 513 14.70 -1.56 -16.61
CA LEU A 513 16.13 -1.56 -16.94
C LEU A 513 16.92 -2.59 -16.09
N GLY A 514 16.64 -2.65 -14.79
CA GLY A 514 17.31 -3.58 -13.89
C GLY A 514 17.08 -5.05 -14.31
N LYS A 515 15.86 -5.40 -14.74
CA LYS A 515 15.54 -6.75 -15.24
C LYS A 515 16.27 -7.07 -16.52
N GLN A 516 16.37 -6.11 -17.46
CA GLN A 516 17.10 -6.29 -18.71
C GLN A 516 18.59 -6.58 -18.45
N LEU A 517 19.22 -5.81 -17.55
CA LEU A 517 20.63 -6.00 -17.17
C LEU A 517 20.82 -7.33 -16.43
N ALA A 518 19.93 -7.69 -15.51
CA ALA A 518 19.98 -8.97 -14.80
C ALA A 518 19.95 -10.17 -15.76
N ASN A 519 19.10 -10.11 -16.78
CA ASN A 519 19.04 -11.16 -17.83
C ASN A 519 20.31 -11.24 -18.67
N GLN A 520 21.05 -10.15 -18.85
CA GLN A 520 22.36 -10.15 -19.54
C GLN A 520 23.47 -10.74 -18.65
N ILE A 521 23.44 -10.42 -17.35
CA ILE A 521 24.45 -10.88 -16.38
C ILE A 521 24.25 -12.36 -16.03
N LEU A 522 23.02 -12.86 -15.98
CA LEU A 522 22.74 -14.22 -15.52
C LEU A 522 23.57 -15.31 -16.23
N PRO A 523 23.69 -15.35 -17.57
CA PRO A 523 24.52 -16.33 -18.25
C PRO A 523 26.01 -16.17 -17.94
N GLU A 524 26.48 -14.95 -17.60
CA GLU A 524 27.88 -14.70 -17.25
C GLU A 524 28.27 -15.29 -15.89
N LEU A 525 27.29 -15.65 -15.06
CA LEU A 525 27.51 -16.30 -13.75
C LEU A 525 27.58 -17.84 -13.86
N ALA A 526 27.38 -18.43 -15.06
CA ALA A 526 27.29 -19.86 -15.26
C ALA A 526 28.66 -20.57 -15.29
N ASP A 527 29.74 -19.82 -15.55
CA ASP A 527 31.12 -20.32 -15.60
C ASP A 527 32.08 -19.45 -14.80
N ASP A 528 33.37 -19.85 -14.76
CA ASP A 528 34.45 -19.12 -14.06
C ASP A 528 35.19 -18.13 -14.97
N ALA A 529 34.75 -17.94 -16.23
CA ALA A 529 35.40 -17.01 -17.16
C ALA A 529 35.33 -15.56 -16.64
N GLN A 530 36.41 -14.81 -16.86
CA GLN A 530 36.50 -13.43 -16.42
C GLN A 530 35.56 -12.55 -17.25
N VAL A 531 34.74 -11.76 -16.58
CA VAL A 531 33.78 -10.83 -17.20
C VAL A 531 34.43 -9.48 -17.40
N THR A 532 34.28 -8.90 -18.61
CA THR A 532 34.83 -7.59 -19.00
C THR A 532 33.84 -6.75 -19.82
N SER A 533 32.59 -7.18 -19.92
CA SER A 533 31.53 -6.63 -20.79
C SER A 533 30.77 -5.43 -20.17
N HIS A 534 30.97 -5.16 -18.89
CA HIS A 534 30.31 -4.09 -18.13
C HIS A 534 31.30 -2.98 -17.73
N ASP A 535 30.83 -2.03 -16.92
CA ASP A 535 31.69 -1.05 -16.26
C ASP A 535 32.66 -1.73 -15.26
N SER A 536 33.69 -1.01 -14.86
CA SER A 536 34.76 -1.56 -14.00
C SER A 536 34.25 -2.09 -12.64
N SER A 537 33.21 -1.47 -12.07
CA SER A 537 32.63 -1.90 -10.80
C SER A 537 31.82 -3.19 -10.96
N THR A 538 30.94 -3.24 -11.96
CA THR A 538 30.11 -4.43 -12.24
C THR A 538 30.99 -5.62 -12.60
N ASN A 539 31.96 -5.47 -13.51
CA ASN A 539 32.95 -6.50 -13.83
C ASN A 539 33.72 -6.96 -12.60
N GLY A 540 34.17 -6.01 -11.76
CA GLY A 540 34.90 -6.31 -10.53
C GLY A 540 34.08 -7.13 -9.54
N LEU A 541 32.81 -6.76 -9.34
CA LEU A 541 31.89 -7.47 -8.43
C LEU A 541 31.55 -8.88 -8.94
N ILE A 542 31.25 -9.05 -10.23
CA ILE A 542 30.98 -10.38 -10.81
C ILE A 542 32.20 -11.28 -10.67
N ASN A 543 33.40 -10.79 -11.01
CA ASN A 543 34.62 -11.58 -10.91
C ASN A 543 34.99 -11.90 -9.46
N ALA A 544 34.77 -10.96 -8.53
CA ALA A 544 34.95 -11.20 -7.10
C ALA A 544 33.94 -12.24 -6.56
N PHE A 545 32.68 -12.15 -6.97
CA PHE A 545 31.67 -13.18 -6.60
C PHE A 545 32.09 -14.57 -7.05
N LYS A 546 32.54 -14.74 -8.31
CA LYS A 546 33.04 -16.02 -8.80
C LYS A 546 34.23 -16.53 -7.97
N ALA A 547 35.18 -15.65 -7.66
CA ALA A 547 36.36 -16.00 -6.85
C ALA A 547 36.01 -16.37 -5.39
N LEU A 548 35.00 -15.72 -4.80
CA LEU A 548 34.55 -16.02 -3.42
C LEU A 548 33.71 -17.30 -3.35
N LYS A 549 33.10 -17.74 -4.46
CA LYS A 549 32.32 -18.96 -4.53
C LYS A 549 33.18 -20.23 -4.74
N ALA A 550 34.37 -20.08 -5.32
CA ALA A 550 35.35 -21.15 -5.53
C ALA A 550 36.05 -21.58 -4.23
#